data_1de981a7684fe34e2da7cf90e8783c1f
#
_entry.id   1de981a7684fe34e2da7cf90e8783c1f
#
_cell.length_a   1.000
_cell.length_b   1.000
_cell.length_c   1.000
_cell.angle_alpha   90.00
_cell.angle_beta   90.00
_cell.angle_gamma   90.00
#
_symmetry.space_group_name_H-M   'P 1'
#
loop_
_entity.id
_entity.type
_entity.pdbx_description
1 polymer ?
#
loop_
_entity_poly.entity_id
_entity_poly.type
_entity_poly.pdbx_seq_one_letter_code
_entity_poly.pdbx_strand_id
1 'polypeptide(L)'
;MSKYGLLDPGTCIPVLEVAFAVYQINSVLEFGCGIWSTGCFVRNSKQTTSIENVEEWVKFVKQEYGHKNNLDVVHYTKPMNEYFTENKESYDLIFIDGNDRKECLQAAFYRSPLIVCHDMHTNEFKWQSVNVPSDYNLMLYTGCDPYITGIFGHKDILLKESILNRKNYKHKNTYIDESFWVTRN
;
A
#
# COMPACT_ATOMS: atom_id res chain seq x y z
N MET A 1 -0.48 -22.21 15.71
CA MET A 1 -0.43 -20.76 15.96
C MET A 1 0.88 -20.26 15.39
N SER A 2 0.86 -19.35 14.42
CA SER A 2 2.07 -18.90 13.78
C SER A 2 2.96 -18.17 14.78
N LYS A 3 4.27 -18.39 14.64
CA LYS A 3 5.33 -17.76 15.43
C LYS A 3 5.33 -16.21 15.28
N TYR A 4 4.68 -15.74 14.26
CA TYR A 4 4.46 -14.33 13.92
C TYR A 4 3.06 -14.00 14.41
N GLY A 5 2.96 -13.60 15.67
CA GLY A 5 1.67 -13.28 16.30
C GLY A 5 0.84 -12.38 15.41
N LEU A 6 -0.46 -12.56 15.48
CA LEU A 6 -1.48 -11.70 14.82
C LEU A 6 -1.43 -10.25 15.37
N LEU A 7 -0.26 -9.63 15.35
CA LEU A 7 0.00 -8.34 16.00
C LEU A 7 -0.36 -7.14 15.11
N ASP A 8 -0.53 -7.35 13.82
CA ASP A 8 -1.07 -6.33 12.94
C ASP A 8 -2.47 -6.75 12.48
N PRO A 9 -3.54 -6.11 12.96
CA PRO A 9 -4.91 -6.43 12.56
C PRO A 9 -5.25 -5.98 11.13
N GLY A 10 -4.25 -5.78 10.27
CA GLY A 10 -4.47 -5.32 8.90
C GLY A 10 -4.98 -3.88 8.85
N THR A 11 -4.36 -3.00 9.63
CA THR A 11 -4.79 -1.59 9.77
C THR A 11 -4.74 -0.79 8.46
N CYS A 12 -4.02 -1.28 7.45
CA CYS A 12 -4.04 -0.73 6.08
C CYS A 12 -5.27 -1.19 5.27
N ILE A 13 -5.96 -2.26 5.67
CA ILE A 13 -7.03 -2.88 4.86
C ILE A 13 -8.17 -1.92 4.55
N PRO A 14 -8.69 -1.10 5.49
CA PRO A 14 -9.73 -0.14 5.16
C PRO A 14 -9.35 0.79 4.01
N VAL A 15 -8.10 1.25 3.99
CA VAL A 15 -7.59 2.13 2.94
C VAL A 15 -7.48 1.41 1.60
N LEU A 16 -6.97 0.16 1.60
CA LEU A 16 -6.85 -0.65 0.39
C LEU A 16 -8.22 -1.00 -0.20
N GLU A 17 -9.19 -1.37 0.64
CA GLU A 17 -10.55 -1.66 0.19
C GLU A 17 -11.21 -0.43 -0.46
N VAL A 18 -10.99 0.76 0.12
CA VAL A 18 -11.46 2.02 -0.47
C VAL A 18 -10.78 2.26 -1.81
N ALA A 19 -9.46 2.06 -1.90
CA ALA A 19 -8.73 2.25 -3.14
C ALA A 19 -9.29 1.35 -4.26
N PHE A 20 -9.49 0.06 -4.00
CA PHE A 20 -10.07 -0.87 -4.97
C PHE A 20 -11.54 -0.58 -5.31
N ALA A 21 -12.30 -0.01 -4.37
CA ALA A 21 -13.70 0.35 -4.64
C ALA A 21 -13.85 1.62 -5.49
N VAL A 22 -12.84 2.50 -5.44
CA VAL A 22 -12.87 3.82 -6.09
C VAL A 22 -12.13 3.80 -7.43
N TYR A 23 -11.03 3.05 -7.52
CA TYR A 23 -10.15 3.04 -8.69
C TYR A 23 -10.13 1.67 -9.37
N GLN A 24 -9.95 1.68 -10.68
CA GLN A 24 -9.71 0.47 -11.44
C GLN A 24 -8.24 0.07 -11.32
N ILE A 25 -7.93 -0.80 -10.36
CA ILE A 25 -6.57 -1.28 -10.10
C ILE A 25 -6.43 -2.69 -10.66
N ASN A 26 -5.63 -2.86 -11.70
CA ASN A 26 -5.35 -4.15 -12.32
C ASN A 26 -3.98 -4.68 -11.93
N SER A 27 -2.99 -3.79 -11.76
CA SER A 27 -1.60 -4.12 -11.45
C SER A 27 -1.16 -3.49 -10.13
N VAL A 28 -0.58 -4.30 -9.25
CA VAL A 28 -0.10 -3.86 -7.93
C VAL A 28 1.36 -4.25 -7.75
N LEU A 29 2.16 -3.30 -7.26
CA LEU A 29 3.49 -3.57 -6.69
C LEU A 29 3.41 -3.37 -5.18
N GLU A 30 3.81 -4.38 -4.42
CA GLU A 30 3.86 -4.38 -2.97
C GLU A 30 5.31 -4.45 -2.49
N PHE A 31 5.74 -3.53 -1.64
CA PHE A 31 6.99 -3.60 -0.88
C PHE A 31 6.69 -3.99 0.55
N GLY A 32 7.21 -5.16 0.97
CA GLY A 32 6.88 -5.77 2.26
C GLY A 32 5.63 -6.63 2.16
N CYS A 33 5.78 -7.89 1.79
CA CYS A 33 4.64 -8.81 1.68
C CYS A 33 4.10 -9.21 3.05
N GLY A 34 2.79 -9.36 3.15
CA GLY A 34 2.12 -9.76 4.37
C GLY A 34 0.81 -10.50 4.14
N ILE A 35 0.33 -11.20 5.16
CA ILE A 35 -0.89 -12.01 5.03
C ILE A 35 -2.12 -11.17 4.68
N TRP A 36 -2.19 -9.94 5.18
CA TRP A 36 -3.35 -9.08 5.02
C TRP A 36 -3.33 -8.34 3.69
N SER A 37 -2.26 -7.57 3.44
CA SER A 37 -2.11 -6.75 2.23
C SER A 37 -2.01 -7.60 0.98
N THR A 38 -1.08 -8.58 0.93
CA THR A 38 -0.94 -9.48 -0.22
C THR A 38 -2.24 -10.23 -0.51
N GLY A 39 -2.93 -10.72 0.54
CA GLY A 39 -4.24 -11.38 0.39
C GLY A 39 -5.31 -10.44 -0.16
N CYS A 40 -5.29 -9.15 0.19
CA CYS A 40 -6.17 -8.15 -0.38
C CYS A 40 -5.89 -7.95 -1.88
N PHE A 41 -4.62 -7.79 -2.25
CA PHE A 41 -4.21 -7.57 -3.63
C PHE A 41 -4.56 -8.74 -4.54
N VAL A 42 -4.23 -9.94 -4.13
CA VAL A 42 -4.51 -11.18 -4.90
C VAL A 42 -6.02 -11.36 -5.18
N ARG A 43 -6.88 -10.91 -4.26
CA ARG A 43 -8.34 -10.99 -4.47
C ARG A 43 -8.90 -9.92 -5.40
N ASN A 44 -8.25 -8.77 -5.49
CA ASN A 44 -8.84 -7.57 -6.09
C ASN A 44 -8.10 -7.07 -7.33
N SER A 45 -6.88 -7.54 -7.63
CA SER A 45 -6.12 -7.16 -8.83
C SER A 45 -6.01 -8.31 -9.82
N LYS A 46 -5.62 -7.99 -11.05
CA LYS A 46 -5.29 -9.00 -12.08
C LYS A 46 -3.85 -9.50 -11.96
N GLN A 47 -2.94 -8.66 -11.46
CA GLN A 47 -1.54 -8.98 -11.27
C GLN A 47 -1.02 -8.29 -10.02
N THR A 48 -0.33 -9.05 -9.17
CA THR A 48 0.38 -8.57 -7.98
C THR A 48 1.83 -9.02 -8.04
N THR A 49 2.75 -8.08 -7.87
CA THR A 49 4.16 -8.36 -7.62
C THR A 49 4.50 -7.92 -6.20
N SER A 50 4.90 -8.85 -5.35
CA SER A 50 5.26 -8.59 -3.95
C SER A 50 6.76 -8.75 -3.76
N ILE A 51 7.42 -7.69 -3.32
CA ILE A 51 8.87 -7.63 -3.07
C ILE A 51 9.10 -7.73 -1.57
N GLU A 52 9.95 -8.66 -1.16
CA GLU A 52 10.24 -8.91 0.25
C GLU A 52 11.70 -9.28 0.45
N ASN A 53 12.34 -8.73 1.48
CA ASN A 53 13.75 -9.01 1.77
C ASN A 53 13.95 -10.04 2.91
N VAL A 54 12.91 -10.36 3.65
CA VAL A 54 12.93 -11.37 4.71
C VAL A 54 12.46 -12.71 4.15
N GLU A 55 13.36 -13.67 4.06
CA GLU A 55 13.11 -14.99 3.43
C GLU A 55 11.93 -15.73 4.08
N GLU A 56 11.77 -15.61 5.39
CA GLU A 56 10.69 -16.25 6.14
C GLU A 56 9.32 -15.72 5.71
N TRP A 57 9.19 -14.41 5.48
CA TRP A 57 7.97 -13.82 4.94
C TRP A 57 7.69 -14.26 3.52
N VAL A 58 8.71 -14.33 2.67
CA VAL A 58 8.59 -14.86 1.30
C VAL A 58 8.04 -16.30 1.32
N LYS A 59 8.62 -17.16 2.17
CA LYS A 59 8.17 -18.56 2.32
C LYS A 59 6.73 -18.64 2.81
N PHE A 60 6.39 -17.83 3.80
CA PHE A 60 5.06 -17.79 4.38
C PHE A 60 4.00 -17.34 3.36
N VAL A 61 4.23 -16.24 2.65
CA VAL A 61 3.29 -15.74 1.64
C VAL A 61 3.17 -16.71 0.46
N LYS A 62 4.28 -17.34 0.02
CA LYS A 62 4.24 -18.39 -1.01
C LYS A 62 3.45 -19.61 -0.56
N GLN A 63 3.51 -19.99 0.71
CA GLN A 63 2.70 -21.08 1.26
C GLN A 63 1.21 -20.75 1.23
N GLU A 64 0.84 -19.54 1.64
CA GLU A 64 -0.57 -19.12 1.74
C GLU A 64 -1.19 -18.81 0.38
N TYR A 65 -0.45 -18.12 -0.49
CA TYR A 65 -0.99 -17.54 -1.73
C TYR A 65 -0.29 -18.00 -3.01
N GLY A 66 0.80 -18.78 -2.94
CA GLY A 66 1.57 -19.18 -4.13
C GLY A 66 0.81 -20.06 -5.13
N HIS A 67 -0.37 -20.56 -4.77
CA HIS A 67 -1.30 -21.24 -5.68
C HIS A 67 -2.09 -20.27 -6.58
N LYS A 68 -1.97 -18.96 -6.37
CA LYS A 68 -2.63 -17.92 -7.16
C LYS A 68 -1.80 -17.56 -8.38
N ASN A 69 -2.39 -17.65 -9.55
CA ASN A 69 -1.70 -17.39 -10.83
C ASN A 69 -1.41 -15.90 -11.08
N ASN A 70 -2.02 -15.01 -10.28
CA ASN A 70 -1.87 -13.56 -10.39
C ASN A 70 -0.91 -12.97 -9.35
N LEU A 71 -0.12 -13.81 -8.66
CA LEU A 71 0.86 -13.37 -7.66
C LEU A 71 2.26 -13.81 -8.07
N ASP A 72 3.18 -12.85 -8.10
CA ASP A 72 4.62 -13.09 -8.11
C ASP A 72 5.23 -12.58 -6.81
N VAL A 73 5.93 -13.45 -6.08
CA VAL A 73 6.62 -13.11 -4.82
C VAL A 73 8.11 -13.19 -5.04
N VAL A 74 8.76 -12.04 -5.00
CA VAL A 74 10.20 -11.88 -5.26
C VAL A 74 10.94 -11.73 -3.94
N HIS A 75 11.90 -12.64 -3.66
CA HIS A 75 12.87 -12.44 -2.60
C HIS A 75 13.95 -11.49 -3.10
N TYR A 76 13.93 -10.25 -2.60
CA TYR A 76 14.82 -9.18 -3.04
C TYR A 76 15.76 -8.75 -1.91
N THR A 77 17.03 -9.10 -2.03
CA THR A 77 18.04 -8.95 -0.96
C THR A 77 18.83 -7.64 -1.01
N LYS A 78 18.58 -6.80 -2.02
CA LYS A 78 19.13 -5.44 -2.12
C LYS A 78 18.20 -4.45 -1.41
N PRO A 79 18.61 -3.18 -1.19
CA PRO A 79 17.70 -2.12 -0.77
C PRO A 79 16.45 -2.07 -1.67
N MET A 80 15.26 -2.05 -1.07
CA MET A 80 14.00 -2.23 -1.82
C MET A 80 13.78 -1.16 -2.89
N ASN A 81 14.21 0.08 -2.63
CA ASN A 81 14.12 1.17 -3.59
C ASN A 81 14.95 0.94 -4.87
N GLU A 82 15.98 0.10 -4.83
CA GLU A 82 16.79 -0.24 -6.00
C GLU A 82 16.01 -1.07 -7.03
N TYR A 83 14.93 -1.73 -6.60
CA TYR A 83 14.03 -2.44 -7.52
C TYR A 83 13.56 -1.56 -8.67
N PHE A 84 13.29 -0.28 -8.41
CA PHE A 84 12.87 0.68 -9.45
C PHE A 84 13.98 1.05 -10.44
N THR A 85 15.24 0.84 -10.10
CA THR A 85 16.35 1.06 -11.02
C THR A 85 16.49 -0.09 -12.02
N GLU A 86 16.18 -1.30 -11.58
CA GLU A 86 16.27 -2.54 -12.34
C GLU A 86 14.99 -2.81 -13.13
N ASN A 87 13.84 -2.39 -12.59
CA ASN A 87 12.52 -2.57 -13.19
C ASN A 87 11.91 -1.21 -13.56
N LYS A 88 11.53 -1.05 -14.83
CA LYS A 88 10.96 0.20 -15.37
C LYS A 88 9.45 0.16 -15.53
N GLU A 89 8.80 -0.89 -15.06
CA GLU A 89 7.35 -1.05 -15.14
C GLU A 89 6.62 0.03 -14.33
N SER A 90 5.41 0.33 -14.76
CA SER A 90 4.46 1.17 -14.06
C SER A 90 3.31 0.29 -13.55
N TYR A 91 2.72 0.70 -12.44
CA TYR A 91 1.66 -0.03 -11.76
C TYR A 91 0.46 0.89 -11.52
N ASP A 92 -0.74 0.31 -11.41
CA ASP A 92 -1.93 1.10 -11.06
C ASP A 92 -1.91 1.49 -9.58
N LEU A 93 -1.33 0.64 -8.73
CA LEU A 93 -1.13 0.89 -7.31
C LEU A 93 0.27 0.43 -6.88
N ILE A 94 0.96 1.25 -6.09
CA ILE A 94 2.14 0.83 -5.32
C ILE A 94 1.80 0.88 -3.84
N PHE A 95 2.04 -0.22 -3.12
CA PHE A 95 1.87 -0.32 -1.67
C PHE A 95 3.23 -0.45 -1.00
N ILE A 96 3.46 0.33 0.07
CA ILE A 96 4.75 0.40 0.76
C ILE A 96 4.53 0.12 2.25
N ASP A 97 5.01 -1.05 2.69
CA ASP A 97 4.93 -1.52 4.09
C ASP A 97 6.18 -2.31 4.52
N GLY A 98 7.19 -2.34 3.67
CA GLY A 98 8.46 -3.02 3.93
C GLY A 98 9.50 -2.14 4.62
N ASN A 99 10.76 -2.54 4.48
CA ASN A 99 11.91 -1.71 4.85
C ASN A 99 12.12 -0.58 3.84
N ASP A 100 12.99 0.38 4.17
CA ASP A 100 13.36 1.51 3.28
C ASP A 100 12.15 2.30 2.76
N ARG A 101 11.07 2.42 3.58
CA ARG A 101 9.76 3.01 3.16
C ARG A 101 9.91 4.41 2.57
N LYS A 102 10.77 5.23 3.16
CA LYS A 102 11.02 6.60 2.68
C LYS A 102 11.61 6.59 1.27
N GLU A 103 12.65 5.80 1.08
CA GLU A 103 13.37 5.65 -0.18
C GLU A 103 12.48 5.01 -1.24
N CYS A 104 11.69 4.00 -0.86
CA CYS A 104 10.68 3.38 -1.72
C CYS A 104 9.62 4.40 -2.15
N LEU A 105 9.09 5.22 -1.22
CA LEU A 105 8.12 6.25 -1.54
C LEU A 105 8.69 7.28 -2.52
N GLN A 106 9.92 7.74 -2.27
CA GLN A 106 10.58 8.72 -3.15
C GLN A 106 10.77 8.16 -4.57
N ALA A 107 11.07 6.87 -4.69
CA ALA A 107 11.27 6.21 -5.97
C ALA A 107 9.96 5.80 -6.67
N ALA A 108 8.85 5.68 -5.91
CA ALA A 108 7.54 5.27 -6.43
C ALA A 108 6.83 6.37 -7.21
N PHE A 109 7.13 7.64 -6.97
CA PHE A 109 6.53 8.74 -7.72
C PHE A 109 6.80 8.56 -9.21
N TYR A 110 5.80 8.86 -10.04
CA TYR A 110 5.80 8.65 -11.51
C TYR A 110 5.86 7.18 -11.97
N ARG A 111 5.80 6.21 -11.02
CA ARG A 111 5.68 4.78 -11.33
C ARG A 111 4.26 4.26 -11.13
N SER A 112 3.46 5.00 -10.38
CA SER A 112 2.06 4.70 -10.16
C SER A 112 1.28 5.98 -9.95
N PRO A 113 0.06 6.09 -10.49
CA PRO A 113 -0.82 7.20 -10.18
C PRO A 113 -1.35 7.15 -8.74
N LEU A 114 -1.27 5.99 -8.07
CA LEU A 114 -1.75 5.79 -6.71
C LEU A 114 -0.69 5.06 -5.88
N ILE A 115 -0.26 5.67 -4.77
CA ILE A 115 0.71 5.08 -3.85
C ILE A 115 0.09 5.08 -2.46
N VAL A 116 0.13 3.93 -1.79
CA VAL A 116 -0.34 3.78 -0.41
C VAL A 116 0.85 3.40 0.47
N CYS A 117 1.07 4.18 1.53
CA CYS A 117 2.12 3.93 2.52
C CYS A 117 1.51 3.63 3.88
N HIS A 118 1.87 2.50 4.45
CA HIS A 118 1.47 2.10 5.79
C HIS A 118 2.45 2.59 6.86
N ASP A 119 1.99 2.70 8.11
CA ASP A 119 2.79 3.10 9.28
C ASP A 119 3.50 4.45 9.18
N MET A 120 2.87 5.43 8.53
CA MET A 120 3.45 6.77 8.40
C MET A 120 3.64 7.51 9.73
N HIS A 121 3.09 6.99 10.84
CA HIS A 121 3.27 7.54 12.19
C HIS A 121 4.65 7.26 12.78
N THR A 122 5.39 6.26 12.26
CA THR A 122 6.67 5.84 12.83
C THR A 122 7.76 6.88 12.58
N ASN A 123 8.57 7.16 13.62
CA ASN A 123 9.70 8.09 13.49
C ASN A 123 10.77 7.61 12.50
N GLU A 124 10.84 6.31 12.28
CA GLU A 124 11.79 5.70 11.35
C GLU A 124 11.45 6.02 9.90
N PHE A 125 10.18 6.11 9.58
CA PHE A 125 9.75 6.42 8.21
C PHE A 125 10.14 7.83 7.76
N LYS A 126 10.06 8.84 8.65
CA LYS A 126 10.40 10.25 8.36
C LYS A 126 9.77 10.79 7.07
N TRP A 127 8.55 10.40 6.79
CA TRP A 127 7.85 10.73 5.55
C TRP A 127 7.79 12.25 5.26
N GLN A 128 7.81 13.09 6.31
CA GLN A 128 7.83 14.56 6.19
C GLN A 128 9.06 15.08 5.47
N SER A 129 10.13 14.26 5.38
CA SER A 129 11.35 14.60 4.64
C SER A 129 11.35 14.07 3.21
N VAL A 130 10.27 13.42 2.77
CA VAL A 130 10.08 13.00 1.38
C VAL A 130 9.71 14.21 0.53
N ASN A 131 10.37 14.38 -0.59
CA ASN A 131 10.01 15.41 -1.55
C ASN A 131 8.82 14.93 -2.39
N VAL A 132 7.61 15.25 -1.93
CA VAL A 132 6.38 14.92 -2.66
C VAL A 132 6.25 15.85 -3.87
N PRO A 133 6.17 15.30 -5.11
CA PRO A 133 5.98 16.13 -6.29
C PRO A 133 4.68 16.94 -6.21
N SER A 134 4.70 18.15 -6.78
CA SER A 134 3.55 19.08 -6.73
C SER A 134 2.29 18.58 -7.44
N ASP A 135 2.42 17.54 -8.25
CA ASP A 135 1.34 16.89 -8.98
C ASP A 135 0.76 15.67 -8.23
N TYR A 136 1.21 15.43 -6.97
CA TYR A 136 0.59 14.44 -6.07
C TYR A 136 -0.10 15.12 -4.91
N ASN A 137 -1.29 14.63 -4.59
CA ASN A 137 -2.06 14.98 -3.39
C ASN A 137 -1.88 13.90 -2.33
N LEU A 138 -1.86 14.27 -1.07
CA LEU A 138 -1.78 13.34 0.06
C LEU A 138 -3.07 13.38 0.88
N MET A 139 -3.63 12.21 1.16
CA MET A 139 -4.63 12.00 2.20
C MET A 139 -4.10 11.03 3.25
N LEU A 140 -4.34 11.33 4.52
CA LEU A 140 -3.99 10.47 5.65
C LEU A 140 -5.24 9.84 6.23
N TYR A 141 -5.18 8.54 6.47
CA TYR A 141 -6.19 7.79 7.20
C TYR A 141 -5.68 7.52 8.62
N THR A 142 -6.45 7.95 9.62
CA THR A 142 -6.14 7.86 11.05
C THR A 142 -7.13 7.01 11.83
N GLY A 143 -8.00 6.29 11.14
CA GLY A 143 -9.08 5.50 11.76
C GLY A 143 -8.61 4.24 12.51
N CYS A 144 -7.32 3.93 12.47
CA CYS A 144 -6.71 2.80 13.19
C CYS A 144 -5.60 3.27 14.13
N ASP A 145 -5.90 4.22 15.03
CA ASP A 145 -4.93 4.78 15.98
C ASP A 145 -4.14 3.69 16.73
N PRO A 146 -2.80 3.78 16.87
CA PRO A 146 -1.92 4.88 16.45
C PRO A 146 -1.45 4.81 14.98
N TYR A 147 -1.89 3.85 14.22
CA TYR A 147 -1.44 3.58 12.88
C TYR A 147 -1.98 4.60 11.88
N ILE A 148 -1.10 5.18 11.07
CA ILE A 148 -1.45 6.13 10.02
C ILE A 148 -1.09 5.52 8.67
N THR A 149 -2.07 5.49 7.77
CA THR A 149 -1.86 5.08 6.38
C THR A 149 -2.07 6.29 5.47
N GLY A 150 -1.11 6.57 4.60
CA GLY A 150 -1.19 7.66 3.64
C GLY A 150 -1.52 7.16 2.23
N ILE A 151 -2.33 7.92 1.51
CA ILE A 151 -2.58 7.75 0.08
C ILE A 151 -2.02 8.95 -0.65
N PHE A 152 -1.10 8.72 -1.57
CA PHE A 152 -0.62 9.71 -2.53
C PHE A 152 -1.27 9.42 -3.87
N GLY A 153 -2.03 10.37 -4.38
CA GLY A 153 -2.68 10.28 -5.68
C GLY A 153 -2.18 11.36 -6.62
N HIS A 154 -1.81 10.98 -7.86
CA HIS A 154 -1.54 11.96 -8.91
C HIS A 154 -2.76 12.88 -9.06
N LYS A 155 -2.55 14.16 -9.37
CA LYS A 155 -3.63 15.17 -9.44
C LYS A 155 -4.74 14.84 -10.43
N ASP A 156 -4.45 14.02 -11.43
CA ASP A 156 -5.45 13.52 -12.38
C ASP A 156 -6.40 12.50 -11.74
N ILE A 157 -6.03 11.97 -10.54
CA ILE A 157 -6.91 11.18 -9.69
C ILE A 157 -7.57 12.15 -8.71
N LEU A 158 -8.88 12.30 -8.80
CA LEU A 158 -9.66 13.13 -7.88
C LEU A 158 -9.78 12.45 -6.51
N LEU A 159 -8.63 12.34 -5.82
CA LEU A 159 -8.46 11.52 -4.62
C LEU A 159 -9.49 11.88 -3.53
N LYS A 160 -9.61 13.17 -3.19
CA LYS A 160 -10.53 13.65 -2.17
C LYS A 160 -11.99 13.40 -2.54
N GLU A 161 -12.38 13.80 -3.75
CA GLU A 161 -13.77 13.69 -4.21
C GLU A 161 -14.19 12.24 -4.37
N SER A 162 -13.30 11.40 -4.92
CA SER A 162 -13.57 9.98 -5.13
C SER A 162 -13.71 9.21 -3.81
N ILE A 163 -12.92 9.52 -2.79
CA ILE A 163 -12.97 8.87 -1.49
C ILE A 163 -14.16 9.41 -0.67
N LEU A 164 -14.33 10.73 -0.58
CA LEU A 164 -15.37 11.34 0.25
C LEU A 164 -16.77 11.18 -0.31
N ASN A 165 -16.93 11.08 -1.65
CA ASN A 165 -18.23 10.84 -2.25
C ASN A 165 -18.78 9.44 -1.98
N ARG A 166 -17.99 8.53 -1.42
CA ARG A 166 -18.44 7.20 -1.00
C ARG A 166 -18.81 7.12 0.48
N LYS A 167 -19.46 8.15 1.01
CA LYS A 167 -19.92 8.28 2.40
C LYS A 167 -20.67 7.07 2.97
N ASN A 168 -21.22 6.22 2.12
CA ASN A 168 -22.01 5.04 2.48
C ASN A 168 -21.28 3.72 2.17
N TYR A 169 -19.98 3.75 1.89
CA TYR A 169 -19.24 2.52 1.66
C TYR A 169 -19.13 1.74 2.98
N LYS A 170 -19.90 0.67 3.08
CA LYS A 170 -19.88 -0.23 4.22
C LYS A 170 -19.38 -1.58 3.75
N HIS A 171 -18.12 -1.87 3.97
CA HIS A 171 -17.59 -3.22 3.80
C HIS A 171 -17.44 -3.87 5.18
N LYS A 172 -18.23 -4.91 5.43
CA LYS A 172 -18.20 -5.83 6.58
C LYS A 172 -18.06 -5.25 8.01
N ASN A 173 -17.65 -4.06 8.23
CA ASN A 173 -17.50 -3.34 9.49
C ASN A 173 -16.64 -2.07 9.32
N THR A 174 -16.23 -1.75 8.10
CA THR A 174 -15.41 -0.58 7.82
C THR A 174 -16.32 0.58 7.45
N TYR A 175 -16.33 1.61 8.27
CA TYR A 175 -16.96 2.90 7.95
C TYR A 175 -15.92 3.81 7.34
N ILE A 176 -16.24 4.44 6.20
CA ILE A 176 -15.52 5.63 5.76
C ILE A 176 -16.13 6.80 6.52
N ASP A 177 -15.57 7.11 7.69
CA ASP A 177 -15.88 8.32 8.40
C ASP A 177 -14.94 9.43 7.92
N GLU A 178 -15.51 10.55 7.46
CA GLU A 178 -14.73 11.70 6.97
C GLU A 178 -13.77 12.23 8.04
N SER A 179 -14.09 12.07 9.32
CA SER A 179 -13.25 12.52 10.44
C SER A 179 -11.89 11.81 10.49
N PHE A 180 -11.77 10.62 9.88
CA PHE A 180 -10.51 9.86 9.83
C PHE A 180 -9.60 10.25 8.66
N TRP A 181 -10.08 11.14 7.77
CA TRP A 181 -9.31 11.54 6.59
C TRP A 181 -8.84 12.99 6.70
N VAL A 182 -7.54 13.18 6.63
CA VAL A 182 -6.89 14.49 6.66
C VAL A 182 -6.18 14.73 5.34
N THR A 183 -6.60 15.79 4.63
CA THR A 183 -5.87 16.25 3.43
C THR A 183 -4.72 17.17 3.84
N ARG A 184 -3.57 16.98 3.24
CA ARG A 184 -2.45 17.93 3.30
C ARG A 184 -2.21 18.51 1.91
N ASN A 185 -2.28 19.81 1.84
CA ASN A 185 -1.87 20.61 0.68
C ASN A 185 -0.36 20.80 0.73
#